data_e458e155ab10b72bcbe89a82890e16d6
#
_entry.id   e458e155ab10b72bcbe89a82890e16d6
#
_cell.length_a   1.000
_cell.length_b   1.000
_cell.length_c   1.000
_cell.angle_alpha   90.00
_cell.angle_beta   90.00
_cell.angle_gamma   90.00
#
_symmetry.space_group_name_H-M   'P 1'
#
loop_
_entity.id
_entity.type
_entity.pdbx_description
1 polymer ?
#
loop_
_entity_poly.entity_id
_entity_poly.type
_entity_poly.pdbx_seq_one_letter_code
_entity_poly.pdbx_strand_id
1 'polypeptide(L)'
;MTRRPTTRSPRIRKPTVALLTALITLAIFVMVASPGTAFALHRVAPHRHHRLLRIRRHFGVLWNPLFRPTHDSLLRQNEEIDRLDLARIQDDAELEALKASGALVPIEASESLKIEPSLDPSRRFCRPWTRDFVQDLSEVYYRQFHTQIQVNSAVRTVTVQKKLRRRNRNAAPVDGDTASSHLAGITVDLQRRGMTNEQIRFVEHYLFYLNALGLVEPEEERRHWCFHIMVSDRYEDWRQTQSIFPRPPVEEPATEPGTVTVAATAVSASN
;
A
#
# COMPACT_ATOMS: atom_id res chain seq x y z
N MET A 1 -64.52 23.14 9.88
CA MET A 1 -64.37 22.97 8.44
C MET A 1 -63.16 23.84 8.01
N THR A 2 -61.97 23.27 7.94
CA THR A 2 -60.76 23.98 7.51
C THR A 2 -60.11 23.17 6.39
N ARG A 3 -60.06 23.74 5.18
CA ARG A 3 -59.49 23.16 3.96
C ARG A 3 -57.96 23.26 4.01
N ARG A 4 -57.25 22.13 3.79
CA ARG A 4 -55.81 22.10 3.54
C ARG A 4 -55.51 22.49 2.08
N PRO A 5 -54.45 23.25 1.81
CA PRO A 5 -54.00 23.50 0.44
C PRO A 5 -53.09 22.35 -0.03
N THR A 6 -53.34 21.85 -1.23
CA THR A 6 -52.53 20.89 -1.96
C THR A 6 -51.40 21.60 -2.71
N THR A 7 -50.16 21.38 -2.34
CA THR A 7 -48.99 21.83 -3.09
C THR A 7 -48.67 20.86 -4.22
N ARG A 8 -48.78 21.30 -5.47
CA ARG A 8 -48.34 20.59 -6.68
C ARG A 8 -46.81 20.75 -6.83
N SER A 9 -46.08 19.66 -6.87
CA SER A 9 -44.67 19.56 -7.21
C SER A 9 -44.44 19.75 -8.72
N PRO A 10 -43.44 20.53 -9.19
CA PRO A 10 -43.14 20.70 -10.60
C PRO A 10 -42.45 19.43 -11.17
N ARG A 11 -43.00 18.85 -12.24
CA ARG A 11 -42.41 17.79 -13.03
C ARG A 11 -41.24 18.32 -13.85
N ILE A 12 -40.01 17.93 -13.50
CA ILE A 12 -38.82 18.15 -14.33
C ILE A 12 -38.87 17.14 -15.50
N ARG A 13 -39.02 17.64 -16.72
CA ARG A 13 -38.93 16.87 -17.97
C ARG A 13 -37.45 16.57 -18.24
N LYS A 14 -37.08 15.28 -18.28
CA LYS A 14 -35.75 14.80 -18.70
C LYS A 14 -35.61 15.01 -20.22
N PRO A 15 -34.49 15.57 -20.73
CA PRO A 15 -34.29 15.69 -22.18
C PRO A 15 -34.06 14.28 -22.78
N THR A 16 -34.71 14.05 -23.92
CA THR A 16 -34.67 12.79 -24.65
C THR A 16 -33.30 12.56 -25.29
N VAL A 17 -32.81 11.34 -25.22
CA VAL A 17 -31.50 10.84 -25.72
C VAL A 17 -31.30 11.10 -27.23
N ALA A 18 -32.35 11.42 -27.98
CA ALA A 18 -32.34 11.70 -29.41
C ALA A 18 -31.62 13.02 -29.82
N LEU A 19 -31.43 13.97 -28.90
CA LEU A 19 -30.75 15.25 -29.22
C LEU A 19 -29.22 15.16 -29.14
N LEU A 20 -28.69 14.14 -28.43
CA LEU A 20 -27.22 13.97 -28.25
C LEU A 20 -26.58 13.23 -29.45
N THR A 21 -27.32 12.41 -30.15
CA THR A 21 -26.80 11.64 -31.31
C THR A 21 -26.72 12.50 -32.60
N ALA A 22 -27.54 13.54 -32.73
CA ALA A 22 -27.51 14.44 -33.91
C ALA A 22 -26.29 15.39 -33.92
N LEU A 23 -25.71 15.70 -32.76
CA LEU A 23 -24.53 16.60 -32.67
C LEU A 23 -23.22 15.90 -32.94
N ILE A 24 -23.13 14.58 -32.71
CA ILE A 24 -21.91 13.78 -32.94
C ILE A 24 -21.75 13.43 -34.43
N THR A 25 -22.83 13.25 -35.17
CA THR A 25 -22.77 12.93 -36.62
C THR A 25 -22.42 14.14 -37.48
N LEU A 26 -22.71 15.38 -37.04
CA LEU A 26 -22.36 16.60 -37.79
C LEU A 26 -20.86 16.95 -37.68
N ALA A 27 -20.15 16.52 -36.59
CA ALA A 27 -18.74 16.81 -36.42
C ALA A 27 -17.82 15.90 -37.27
N ILE A 28 -18.31 14.76 -37.74
CA ILE A 28 -17.52 13.79 -38.52
C ILE A 28 -17.59 14.13 -40.03
N PHE A 29 -18.61 14.83 -40.50
CA PHE A 29 -18.79 15.13 -41.94
C PHE A 29 -18.02 16.36 -42.44
N VAL A 30 -17.48 17.21 -41.56
CA VAL A 30 -16.73 18.42 -41.96
C VAL A 30 -15.22 18.10 -42.21
N MET A 31 -14.72 16.91 -41.92
CA MET A 31 -13.29 16.57 -42.03
C MET A 31 -12.88 15.87 -43.33
N VAL A 32 -13.80 15.66 -44.31
CA VAL A 32 -13.50 14.84 -45.52
C VAL A 32 -13.54 15.63 -46.83
N ALA A 33 -13.77 16.95 -46.83
CA ALA A 33 -13.83 17.73 -48.06
C ALA A 33 -12.88 18.94 -48.06
N SER A 34 -11.59 18.72 -48.40
CA SER A 34 -10.72 19.79 -48.86
C SER A 34 -9.87 19.27 -50.04
N PRO A 35 -10.00 19.88 -51.26
CA PRO A 35 -9.24 19.45 -52.42
C PRO A 35 -7.81 19.98 -52.36
N GLY A 36 -6.89 19.14 -52.83
CA GLY A 36 -5.44 19.36 -52.81
C GLY A 36 -4.99 20.56 -53.65
N THR A 37 -4.03 21.26 -53.12
CA THR A 37 -3.14 22.14 -53.92
C THR A 37 -1.78 21.50 -54.03
N ALA A 38 -1.43 21.09 -55.24
CA ALA A 38 -0.08 20.65 -55.61
C ALA A 38 0.85 21.86 -55.61
N PHE A 39 1.92 21.81 -54.81
CA PHE A 39 3.03 22.74 -54.98
C PHE A 39 4.31 22.01 -55.42
N ALA A 40 4.93 22.65 -56.42
CA ALA A 40 6.05 22.17 -57.20
C ALA A 40 7.32 21.86 -56.38
N LEU A 41 7.98 20.76 -56.78
CA LEU A 41 9.30 20.37 -56.32
C LEU A 41 10.38 21.36 -56.83
N HIS A 42 10.98 22.11 -55.91
CA HIS A 42 12.30 22.70 -56.14
C HIS A 42 13.33 21.84 -55.44
N ARG A 43 14.19 21.21 -56.28
CA ARG A 43 15.40 20.50 -55.83
C ARG A 43 16.41 21.52 -55.31
N VAL A 44 16.76 21.47 -54.07
CA VAL A 44 17.95 22.07 -53.50
C VAL A 44 18.80 20.97 -52.89
N ALA A 45 20.08 20.98 -53.28
CA ALA A 45 21.08 19.96 -53.00
C ALA A 45 21.43 19.78 -51.51
N PRO A 46 21.99 18.62 -51.12
CA PRO A 46 22.17 18.26 -49.73
C PRO A 46 23.56 18.62 -49.24
N HIS A 47 23.65 19.46 -48.24
CA HIS A 47 24.77 19.45 -47.30
C HIS A 47 24.36 20.12 -46.00
N ARG A 48 23.97 19.31 -45.01
CA ARG A 48 24.27 19.53 -43.60
C ARG A 48 23.92 18.29 -42.80
N HIS A 49 24.94 17.70 -42.21
CA HIS A 49 24.80 16.68 -41.19
C HIS A 49 23.88 17.20 -40.07
N HIS A 50 22.59 16.95 -40.17
CA HIS A 50 21.70 17.05 -39.06
C HIS A 50 22.04 15.89 -38.11
N ARG A 51 22.89 16.20 -37.13
CA ARG A 51 23.01 15.46 -35.90
C ARG A 51 21.57 15.39 -35.35
N LEU A 52 20.87 14.29 -35.60
CA LEU A 52 19.64 13.97 -34.95
C LEU A 52 19.93 13.96 -33.46
N LEU A 53 19.69 15.10 -32.82
CA LEU A 53 19.56 15.19 -31.36
C LEU A 53 18.47 14.19 -31.02
N ARG A 54 18.91 12.98 -30.66
CA ARG A 54 18.06 12.00 -29.99
C ARG A 54 17.65 12.67 -28.69
N ILE A 55 16.53 13.40 -28.73
CA ILE A 55 15.84 13.85 -27.52
C ILE A 55 15.47 12.55 -26.82
N ARG A 56 16.36 12.05 -25.97
CA ARG A 56 15.98 11.13 -24.91
C ARG A 56 14.97 11.91 -24.09
N ARG A 57 13.70 11.71 -24.40
CA ARG A 57 12.65 12.01 -23.44
C ARG A 57 13.02 11.22 -22.20
N HIS A 58 13.73 11.83 -21.29
CA HIS A 58 13.78 11.39 -19.92
C HIS A 58 12.33 11.56 -19.47
N PHE A 59 11.54 10.50 -19.59
CA PHE A 59 10.34 10.38 -18.81
C PHE A 59 10.86 10.38 -17.37
N GLY A 60 10.88 11.57 -16.76
CA GLY A 60 11.26 11.71 -15.37
C GLY A 60 10.41 10.72 -14.59
N VAL A 61 11.05 10.02 -13.65
CA VAL A 61 10.35 9.12 -12.75
C VAL A 61 9.21 9.92 -12.14
N LEU A 62 7.98 9.52 -12.45
CA LEU A 62 6.79 10.17 -11.92
C LEU A 62 6.75 9.89 -10.41
N TRP A 63 6.81 10.95 -9.63
CA TRP A 63 6.60 10.91 -8.19
C TRP A 63 5.21 11.45 -7.90
N ASN A 64 4.43 10.70 -7.14
CA ASN A 64 3.09 11.11 -6.77
C ASN A 64 3.16 12.26 -5.75
N PRO A 65 2.65 13.47 -6.08
CA PRO A 65 2.67 14.59 -5.16
C PRO A 65 1.84 14.34 -3.88
N LEU A 66 0.84 13.45 -3.94
CA LEU A 66 -0.01 13.09 -2.80
C LEU A 66 0.75 12.26 -1.75
N PHE A 67 1.78 11.53 -2.17
CA PHE A 67 2.60 10.71 -1.29
C PHE A 67 3.95 11.37 -0.98
N ARG A 68 4.05 12.67 -1.17
CA ARG A 68 5.25 13.40 -0.80
C ARG A 68 5.39 13.41 0.73
N PRO A 69 6.55 12.99 1.30
CA PRO A 69 6.82 13.14 2.73
C PRO A 69 6.64 14.59 3.17
N THR A 70 5.83 14.81 4.19
CA THR A 70 5.53 16.12 4.76
C THR A 70 5.60 16.07 6.28
N HIS A 71 5.64 17.22 6.93
CA HIS A 71 5.51 17.27 8.38
C HIS A 71 4.17 16.68 8.85
N ASP A 72 3.10 17.01 8.14
CA ASP A 72 1.75 16.55 8.48
C ASP A 72 1.58 15.03 8.32
N SER A 73 2.23 14.40 7.32
CA SER A 73 2.19 12.95 7.20
C SER A 73 2.92 12.25 8.35
N LEU A 74 4.04 12.82 8.82
CA LEU A 74 4.74 12.31 10.00
C LEU A 74 3.92 12.49 11.28
N LEU A 75 3.19 13.59 11.43
CA LEU A 75 2.25 13.79 12.54
C LEU A 75 1.17 12.71 12.54
N ARG A 76 0.50 12.48 11.40
CA ARG A 76 -0.55 11.44 11.32
C ARG A 76 -0.02 10.03 11.65
N GLN A 77 1.21 9.70 11.24
CA GLN A 77 1.85 8.43 11.62
C GLN A 77 2.04 8.32 13.13
N ASN A 78 2.44 9.40 13.81
CA ASN A 78 2.65 9.41 15.25
C ASN A 78 1.33 9.48 16.02
N GLU A 79 0.32 10.22 15.54
CA GLU A 79 -1.04 10.20 16.08
C GLU A 79 -1.62 8.78 16.09
N GLU A 80 -1.33 7.98 15.06
CA GLU A 80 -1.77 6.58 15.00
C GLU A 80 -1.02 5.71 16.01
N ILE A 81 0.28 5.93 16.23
CA ILE A 81 1.07 5.25 17.25
C ILE A 81 0.52 5.57 18.65
N ASP A 82 0.19 6.85 18.91
CA ASP A 82 -0.35 7.31 20.18
C ASP A 82 -1.78 6.76 20.41
N ARG A 83 -2.61 6.72 19.38
CA ARG A 83 -3.96 6.11 19.44
C ARG A 83 -3.90 4.64 19.85
N LEU A 84 -2.88 3.93 19.38
CA LEU A 84 -2.66 2.50 19.65
C LEU A 84 -1.89 2.24 20.95
N ASP A 85 -1.49 3.28 21.67
CA ASP A 85 -0.63 3.22 22.86
C ASP A 85 0.63 2.37 22.63
N LEU A 86 1.25 2.51 21.44
CA LEU A 86 2.43 1.74 21.07
C LEU A 86 3.72 2.41 21.54
N ALA A 87 4.47 1.73 22.40
CA ALA A 87 5.79 2.17 22.78
C ALA A 87 6.77 2.13 21.59
N ARG A 88 7.72 3.07 21.57
CA ARG A 88 8.88 3.04 20.67
C ARG A 88 9.92 2.08 21.23
N ILE A 89 10.22 1.03 20.48
CA ILE A 89 11.12 -0.06 20.85
C ILE A 89 12.55 0.48 21.05
N GLN A 90 13.04 0.40 22.29
CA GLN A 90 14.28 1.08 22.68
C GLN A 90 15.53 0.34 22.17
N ASP A 91 15.57 -0.97 22.36
CA ASP A 91 16.74 -1.80 22.10
C ASP A 91 16.36 -3.22 21.63
N ASP A 92 17.39 -4.06 21.49
CA ASP A 92 17.22 -5.43 21.00
C ASP A 92 16.57 -6.35 22.05
N ALA A 93 16.70 -6.05 23.34
CA ALA A 93 16.06 -6.85 24.41
C ALA A 93 14.55 -6.67 24.38
N GLU A 94 14.08 -5.42 24.27
CA GLU A 94 12.65 -5.11 24.11
C GLU A 94 12.09 -5.68 22.80
N LEU A 95 12.86 -5.59 21.71
CA LEU A 95 12.49 -6.19 20.43
C LEU A 95 12.26 -7.71 20.56
N GLU A 96 13.17 -8.43 21.22
CA GLU A 96 13.03 -9.89 21.41
C GLU A 96 11.85 -10.22 22.33
N ALA A 97 11.57 -9.41 23.36
CA ALA A 97 10.39 -9.59 24.22
C ALA A 97 9.08 -9.43 23.41
N LEU A 98 9.00 -8.45 22.51
CA LEU A 98 7.83 -8.24 21.63
C LEU A 98 7.64 -9.37 20.61
N LYS A 99 8.72 -9.97 20.13
CA LYS A 99 8.66 -11.18 19.29
C LYS A 99 8.17 -12.39 20.09
N ALA A 100 8.73 -12.61 21.27
CA ALA A 100 8.36 -13.72 22.14
C ALA A 100 6.89 -13.69 22.57
N SER A 101 6.33 -12.47 22.74
CA SER A 101 4.91 -12.29 23.08
C SER A 101 3.96 -12.38 21.86
N GLY A 102 4.50 -12.49 20.62
CA GLY A 102 3.69 -12.44 19.40
C GLY A 102 3.20 -11.03 19.02
N ALA A 103 3.59 -10.01 19.77
CA ALA A 103 3.25 -8.62 19.43
C ALA A 103 3.94 -8.13 18.14
N LEU A 104 5.06 -8.76 17.78
CA LEU A 104 5.72 -8.65 16.49
C LEU A 104 5.83 -10.02 15.85
N VAL A 105 5.45 -10.12 14.59
CA VAL A 105 5.46 -11.36 13.81
C VAL A 105 6.47 -11.23 12.65
N PRO A 106 7.05 -12.36 12.19
CA PRO A 106 8.00 -12.33 11.09
C PRO A 106 7.33 -11.94 9.77
N ILE A 107 8.05 -11.20 8.94
CA ILE A 107 7.79 -11.05 7.52
C ILE A 107 8.58 -12.15 6.82
N GLU A 108 7.89 -13.05 6.14
CA GLU A 108 8.51 -14.18 5.45
C GLU A 108 8.49 -13.97 3.94
N ALA A 109 9.55 -14.39 3.28
CA ALA A 109 9.59 -14.42 1.83
C ALA A 109 8.62 -15.47 1.29
N SER A 110 7.96 -15.16 0.16
CA SER A 110 7.02 -16.07 -0.50
C SER A 110 7.20 -16.01 -2.02
N GLU A 111 6.33 -16.66 -2.76
CA GLU A 111 6.30 -16.55 -4.21
C GLU A 111 6.06 -15.09 -4.67
N SER A 112 5.28 -14.31 -3.92
CA SER A 112 4.91 -12.93 -4.23
C SER A 112 5.80 -11.88 -3.55
N LEU A 113 6.51 -12.25 -2.46
CA LEU A 113 7.25 -11.35 -1.59
C LEU A 113 8.70 -11.76 -1.44
N LYS A 114 9.62 -10.83 -1.60
CA LYS A 114 11.03 -11.01 -1.25
C LYS A 114 11.49 -9.98 -0.23
N ILE A 115 12.52 -10.31 0.51
CA ILE A 115 13.12 -9.45 1.52
C ILE A 115 14.51 -9.03 1.04
N GLU A 116 14.85 -7.75 1.23
CA GLU A 116 16.19 -7.25 0.95
C GLU A 116 17.24 -8.10 1.68
N PRO A 117 18.18 -8.76 0.97
CA PRO A 117 19.15 -9.66 1.59
C PRO A 117 19.98 -9.02 2.70
N SER A 118 20.29 -7.72 2.58
CA SER A 118 21.06 -6.97 3.57
C SER A 118 20.25 -6.54 4.79
N LEU A 119 18.92 -6.70 4.79
CA LEU A 119 18.10 -6.45 5.98
C LEU A 119 18.40 -7.51 7.03
N ASP A 120 18.86 -7.03 8.19
CA ASP A 120 19.15 -7.88 9.35
C ASP A 120 17.95 -8.80 9.66
N PRO A 121 18.13 -10.13 9.78
CA PRO A 121 17.06 -11.05 10.10
C PRO A 121 16.29 -10.67 11.37
N SER A 122 16.95 -10.12 12.39
CA SER A 122 16.30 -9.67 13.62
C SER A 122 15.32 -8.50 13.39
N ARG A 123 15.40 -7.82 12.24
CA ARG A 123 14.58 -6.66 11.86
C ARG A 123 13.47 -6.99 10.84
N ARG A 124 13.35 -8.25 10.42
CA ARG A 124 12.33 -8.73 9.48
C ARG A 124 11.01 -9.03 10.19
N PHE A 125 10.59 -8.12 11.07
CA PHE A 125 9.40 -8.25 11.91
C PHE A 125 8.56 -6.98 11.84
N CYS A 126 7.25 -7.13 12.05
CA CYS A 126 6.30 -6.01 12.17
C CYS A 126 5.07 -6.45 12.99
N ARG A 127 4.14 -5.54 13.23
CA ARG A 127 2.84 -5.87 13.84
C ARG A 127 2.03 -6.80 12.91
N PRO A 128 1.16 -7.66 13.45
CA PRO A 128 0.39 -8.64 12.66
C PRO A 128 -0.36 -8.02 11.48
N TRP A 129 -1.10 -6.94 11.70
CA TRP A 129 -1.83 -6.25 10.63
C TRP A 129 -0.93 -5.63 9.55
N THR A 130 0.29 -5.22 9.91
CA THR A 130 1.29 -4.71 8.94
C THR A 130 1.82 -5.84 8.06
N ARG A 131 2.06 -7.04 8.64
CA ARG A 131 2.41 -8.25 7.87
C ARG A 131 1.29 -8.59 6.89
N ASP A 132 0.06 -8.62 7.36
CA ASP A 132 -1.11 -8.96 6.55
C ASP A 132 -1.26 -8.00 5.36
N PHE A 133 -1.10 -6.69 5.59
CA PHE A 133 -1.05 -5.69 4.52
C PHE A 133 0.04 -6.01 3.48
N VAL A 134 1.26 -6.31 3.93
CA VAL A 134 2.39 -6.62 3.03
C VAL A 134 2.11 -7.86 2.19
N GLN A 135 1.56 -8.91 2.78
CA GLN A 135 1.19 -10.14 2.11
C GLN A 135 0.10 -9.88 1.07
N ASP A 136 -1.00 -9.22 1.45
CA ASP A 136 -2.12 -8.93 0.57
C ASP A 136 -1.70 -8.07 -0.64
N LEU A 137 -0.94 -6.99 -0.40
CA LEU A 137 -0.41 -6.17 -1.49
C LEU A 137 0.52 -6.98 -2.40
N SER A 138 1.41 -7.81 -1.83
CA SER A 138 2.35 -8.60 -2.62
C SER A 138 1.63 -9.63 -3.49
N GLU A 139 0.57 -10.26 -2.99
CA GLU A 139 -0.23 -11.24 -3.74
C GLU A 139 -1.00 -10.60 -4.91
N VAL A 140 -1.68 -9.46 -4.68
CA VAL A 140 -2.41 -8.79 -5.76
C VAL A 140 -1.45 -8.24 -6.81
N TYR A 141 -0.29 -7.75 -6.40
CA TYR A 141 0.76 -7.29 -7.29
C TYR A 141 1.35 -8.45 -8.11
N TYR A 142 1.65 -9.59 -7.48
CA TYR A 142 2.19 -10.77 -8.15
C TYR A 142 1.20 -11.36 -9.16
N ARG A 143 -0.07 -11.41 -8.81
CA ARG A 143 -1.13 -11.84 -9.76
C ARG A 143 -1.18 -10.99 -11.01
N GLN A 144 -0.88 -9.68 -10.89
CA GLN A 144 -0.92 -8.74 -12.01
C GLN A 144 0.36 -8.76 -12.86
N PHE A 145 1.52 -8.88 -12.22
CA PHE A 145 2.82 -8.63 -12.89
C PHE A 145 3.76 -9.82 -12.92
N HIS A 146 3.45 -10.91 -12.22
CA HIS A 146 4.32 -12.09 -12.05
C HIS A 146 5.74 -11.72 -11.58
N THR A 147 5.83 -10.68 -10.75
CA THR A 147 7.07 -10.21 -10.13
C THR A 147 6.84 -9.96 -8.65
N GLN A 148 7.87 -10.20 -7.84
CA GLN A 148 7.80 -10.02 -6.40
C GLN A 148 7.91 -8.55 -5.98
N ILE A 149 7.18 -8.14 -4.95
CA ILE A 149 7.48 -6.94 -4.17
C ILE A 149 8.66 -7.23 -3.25
N GLN A 150 9.47 -6.22 -2.93
CA GLN A 150 10.60 -6.35 -2.00
C GLN A 150 10.41 -5.46 -0.79
N VAL A 151 10.54 -6.05 0.41
CA VAL A 151 10.65 -5.33 1.68
C VAL A 151 12.10 -4.95 1.91
N ASN A 152 12.37 -3.65 2.02
CA ASN A 152 13.71 -3.11 2.27
C ASN A 152 13.97 -2.84 3.74
N SER A 153 12.94 -2.53 4.52
CA SER A 153 13.03 -2.21 5.94
C SER A 153 11.69 -2.49 6.62
N ALA A 154 11.75 -2.85 7.89
CA ALA A 154 10.59 -3.03 8.76
C ALA A 154 10.89 -2.45 10.16
N VAL A 155 10.73 -3.22 11.23
CA VAL A 155 10.96 -2.72 12.59
C VAL A 155 12.37 -2.20 12.81
N ARG A 156 12.48 -1.10 13.54
CA ARG A 156 13.76 -0.54 14.03
C ARG A 156 13.67 -0.29 15.53
N THR A 157 14.81 -0.37 16.21
CA THR A 157 14.92 0.10 17.60
C THR A 157 15.43 1.54 17.62
N VAL A 158 15.18 2.26 18.70
CA VAL A 158 15.73 3.60 18.95
C VAL A 158 17.26 3.59 18.81
N THR A 159 17.92 2.53 19.32
CA THR A 159 19.37 2.36 19.17
C THR A 159 19.80 2.30 17.71
N VAL A 160 19.10 1.57 16.86
CA VAL A 160 19.39 1.49 15.41
C VAL A 160 19.09 2.80 14.71
N GLN A 161 17.97 3.44 15.02
CA GLN A 161 17.59 4.72 14.43
C GLN A 161 18.57 5.84 14.79
N LYS A 162 19.10 5.85 16.02
CA LYS A 162 20.17 6.77 16.41
C LYS A 162 21.45 6.56 15.59
N LYS A 163 21.84 5.30 15.31
CA LYS A 163 22.97 4.98 14.43
C LYS A 163 22.73 5.47 12.99
N LEU A 164 21.50 5.26 12.47
CA LEU A 164 21.11 5.74 11.15
C LEU A 164 21.20 7.26 11.05
N ARG A 165 20.68 8.00 12.02
CA ARG A 165 20.69 9.46 12.05
C ARG A 165 22.10 10.07 12.08
N ARG A 166 23.07 9.40 12.69
CA ARG A 166 24.48 9.85 12.68
C ARG A 166 25.05 9.86 11.25
N ARG A 167 24.56 8.96 10.38
CA ARG A 167 25.00 8.84 8.96
C ARG A 167 24.10 9.59 8.00
N ASN A 168 22.83 9.70 8.32
CA ASN A 168 21.82 10.38 7.51
C ASN A 168 21.01 11.36 8.37
N ARG A 169 21.35 12.65 8.31
CA ARG A 169 20.67 13.71 9.08
C ARG A 169 19.20 13.93 8.67
N ASN A 170 18.80 13.41 7.51
CA ASN A 170 17.40 13.49 7.05
C ASN A 170 16.55 12.32 7.55
N ALA A 171 17.12 11.33 8.23
CA ALA A 171 16.34 10.28 8.86
C ALA A 171 15.47 10.85 9.98
N ALA A 172 14.24 10.37 10.09
CA ALA A 172 13.28 10.80 11.12
C ALA A 172 13.87 10.68 12.55
N PRO A 173 13.49 11.57 13.47
CA PRO A 173 13.96 11.53 14.85
C PRO A 173 13.54 10.24 15.58
N VAL A 174 14.10 10.04 16.77
CA VAL A 174 13.79 8.89 17.63
C VAL A 174 12.69 9.18 18.65
N ASP A 175 12.36 10.45 18.82
CA ASP A 175 11.43 10.98 19.79
C ASP A 175 10.67 12.18 19.23
N GLY A 176 9.65 12.64 19.97
CA GLY A 176 8.75 13.71 19.54
C GLY A 176 7.66 13.22 18.58
N ASP A 177 6.87 14.18 18.12
CA ASP A 177 5.66 14.00 17.31
C ASP A 177 5.93 13.69 15.82
N THR A 178 7.18 13.71 15.42
CA THR A 178 7.66 13.32 14.07
C THR A 178 8.68 12.17 14.12
N ALA A 179 8.67 11.41 15.21
CA ALA A 179 9.56 10.27 15.36
C ALA A 179 9.30 9.20 14.29
N SER A 180 10.31 8.39 14.01
CA SER A 180 10.19 7.31 13.03
C SER A 180 9.14 6.29 13.44
N SER A 181 8.12 6.08 12.62
CA SER A 181 7.06 5.09 12.85
C SER A 181 7.54 3.63 12.78
N HIS A 182 8.72 3.37 12.20
CA HIS A 182 9.38 2.06 12.28
C HIS A 182 9.67 1.61 13.72
N LEU A 183 9.79 2.57 14.66
CA LEU A 183 10.08 2.28 16.07
C LEU A 183 8.93 1.59 16.80
N ALA A 184 7.71 1.66 16.26
CA ALA A 184 6.51 0.98 16.79
C ALA A 184 6.20 -0.34 16.07
N GLY A 185 6.96 -0.68 15.00
CA GLY A 185 6.76 -1.90 14.22
C GLY A 185 5.56 -1.89 13.29
N ILE A 186 4.92 -0.73 13.04
CA ILE A 186 3.75 -0.58 12.17
C ILE A 186 4.09 -0.09 10.76
N THR A 187 5.37 -0.01 10.41
CA THR A 187 5.83 0.60 9.16
C THR A 187 6.78 -0.31 8.40
N VAL A 188 6.63 -0.32 7.08
CA VAL A 188 7.51 -1.02 6.15
C VAL A 188 7.96 -0.10 5.02
N ASP A 189 9.18 -0.33 4.53
CA ASP A 189 9.69 0.28 3.30
C ASP A 189 9.65 -0.75 2.17
N LEU A 190 8.88 -0.49 1.11
CA LEU A 190 8.81 -1.35 -0.07
C LEU A 190 9.64 -0.76 -1.20
N GLN A 191 10.43 -1.59 -1.88
CA GLN A 191 11.32 -1.15 -2.95
C GLN A 191 10.53 -0.64 -4.14
N ARG A 192 10.80 0.60 -4.56
CA ARG A 192 10.29 1.23 -5.78
C ARG A 192 11.31 1.17 -6.93
N ARG A 193 12.59 1.04 -6.59
CA ARG A 193 13.67 0.97 -7.58
C ARG A 193 13.50 -0.27 -8.46
N GLY A 194 13.52 -0.07 -9.78
CA GLY A 194 13.39 -1.15 -10.75
C GLY A 194 11.95 -1.47 -11.15
N MET A 195 10.95 -0.90 -10.48
CA MET A 195 9.56 -0.99 -10.93
C MET A 195 9.35 -0.20 -12.24
N THR A 196 8.51 -0.73 -13.12
CA THR A 196 8.00 0.00 -14.28
C THR A 196 7.02 1.08 -13.86
N ASN A 197 6.74 2.04 -14.74
CA ASN A 197 5.73 3.07 -14.45
C ASN A 197 4.32 2.47 -14.23
N GLU A 198 4.02 1.34 -14.83
CA GLU A 198 2.75 0.64 -14.65
C GLU A 198 2.67 0.00 -13.26
N GLN A 199 3.74 -0.67 -12.84
CA GLN A 199 3.88 -1.24 -11.50
C GLN A 199 3.79 -0.19 -10.41
N ILE A 200 4.46 0.96 -10.60
CA ILE A 200 4.40 2.10 -9.68
C ILE A 200 2.95 2.60 -9.55
N ARG A 201 2.27 2.86 -10.67
CA ARG A 201 0.88 3.32 -10.65
C ARG A 201 -0.07 2.33 -10.00
N PHE A 202 0.16 1.05 -10.18
CA PHE A 202 -0.64 0.02 -9.52
C PHE A 202 -0.51 0.11 -7.99
N VAL A 203 0.72 0.19 -7.48
CA VAL A 203 0.97 0.34 -6.03
C VAL A 203 0.39 1.67 -5.53
N GLU A 204 0.60 2.78 -6.25
CA GLU A 204 0.04 4.09 -5.90
C GLU A 204 -1.49 4.07 -5.81
N HIS A 205 -2.19 3.43 -6.76
CA HIS A 205 -3.65 3.31 -6.72
C HIS A 205 -4.12 2.47 -5.54
N TYR A 206 -3.45 1.36 -5.26
CA TYR A 206 -3.76 0.52 -4.11
C TYR A 206 -3.59 1.28 -2.80
N LEU A 207 -2.47 1.97 -2.63
CA LEU A 207 -2.18 2.79 -1.46
C LEU A 207 -3.13 3.98 -1.32
N PHE A 208 -3.46 4.66 -2.43
CA PHE A 208 -4.40 5.78 -2.43
C PHE A 208 -5.78 5.37 -1.92
N TYR A 209 -6.27 4.22 -2.37
CA TYR A 209 -7.56 3.68 -1.90
C TYR A 209 -7.54 3.41 -0.38
N LEU A 210 -6.52 2.74 0.12
CA LEU A 210 -6.40 2.43 1.55
C LEU A 210 -6.14 3.68 2.40
N ASN A 211 -5.39 4.65 1.88
CA ASN A 211 -5.18 5.93 2.56
C ASN A 211 -6.47 6.73 2.70
N ALA A 212 -7.31 6.75 1.66
CA ALA A 212 -8.63 7.39 1.71
C ALA A 212 -9.57 6.76 2.77
N LEU A 213 -9.35 5.49 3.12
CA LEU A 213 -10.05 4.79 4.19
C LEU A 213 -9.39 4.95 5.57
N GLY A 214 -8.25 5.64 5.66
CA GLY A 214 -7.48 5.81 6.89
C GLY A 214 -6.80 4.53 7.38
N LEU A 215 -6.52 3.58 6.48
CA LEU A 215 -5.92 2.28 6.80
C LEU A 215 -4.40 2.29 6.68
N VAL A 216 -3.85 3.19 5.88
CA VAL A 216 -2.42 3.39 5.70
C VAL A 216 -2.07 4.87 5.56
N GLU A 217 -0.85 5.25 5.94
CA GLU A 217 -0.25 6.55 5.62
C GLU A 217 1.00 6.30 4.78
N PRO A 218 0.89 6.42 3.43
CA PRO A 218 1.98 6.14 2.53
C PRO A 218 2.80 7.39 2.19
N GLU A 219 4.11 7.23 2.05
CA GLU A 219 5.03 8.24 1.55
C GLU A 219 5.93 7.66 0.45
N GLU A 220 6.25 8.46 -0.57
CA GLU A 220 7.28 8.13 -1.55
C GLU A 220 8.60 8.81 -1.21
N GLU A 221 9.55 8.04 -0.71
CA GLU A 221 10.89 8.52 -0.40
C GLU A 221 11.79 8.51 -1.64
N ARG A 222 11.97 9.69 -2.27
CA ARG A 222 12.72 9.84 -3.53
C ARG A 222 14.19 9.43 -3.42
N ARG A 223 14.83 9.71 -2.29
CA ARG A 223 16.26 9.41 -2.09
C ARG A 223 16.50 7.91 -1.90
N HIS A 224 15.59 7.22 -1.23
CA HIS A 224 15.70 5.80 -0.93
C HIS A 224 15.04 4.93 -1.99
N TRP A 225 14.25 5.53 -2.89
CA TRP A 225 13.52 4.80 -3.94
C TRP A 225 12.60 3.73 -3.35
N CYS A 226 11.86 4.10 -2.33
CA CYS A 226 10.90 3.21 -1.67
C CYS A 226 9.56 3.91 -1.43
N PHE A 227 8.54 3.09 -1.24
CA PHE A 227 7.30 3.47 -0.59
C PHE A 227 7.47 3.19 0.91
N HIS A 228 7.41 4.23 1.72
CA HIS A 228 7.36 4.16 3.16
C HIS A 228 5.89 4.13 3.58
N ILE A 229 5.46 3.09 4.27
CA ILE A 229 4.04 2.85 4.50
C ILE A 229 3.81 2.50 5.97
N MET A 230 3.18 3.41 6.71
CA MET A 230 2.61 3.12 8.02
C MET A 230 1.25 2.45 7.83
N VAL A 231 0.95 1.42 8.61
CA VAL A 231 -0.29 0.64 8.56
C VAL A 231 -1.02 0.71 9.89
N SER A 232 -2.29 1.14 9.86
CA SER A 232 -3.21 1.15 11.00
C SER A 232 -3.68 -0.27 11.34
N ASP A 233 -3.97 -0.54 12.61
CA ASP A 233 -4.62 -1.79 13.06
C ASP A 233 -6.02 -1.99 12.44
N ARG A 234 -6.71 -0.90 12.06
CA ARG A 234 -7.99 -0.93 11.33
C ARG A 234 -7.91 -1.71 10.02
N TYR A 235 -6.69 -1.94 9.51
CA TYR A 235 -6.48 -2.78 8.34
C TYR A 235 -6.95 -4.22 8.57
N GLU A 236 -6.76 -4.76 9.76
CA GLU A 236 -7.20 -6.10 10.13
C GLU A 236 -8.73 -6.25 10.03
N ASP A 237 -9.49 -5.33 10.64
CA ASP A 237 -10.95 -5.34 10.56
C ASP A 237 -11.45 -5.16 9.12
N TRP A 238 -10.87 -4.20 8.39
CA TRP A 238 -11.20 -3.98 6.99
C TRP A 238 -10.92 -5.24 6.15
N ARG A 239 -9.76 -5.87 6.32
CA ARG A 239 -9.37 -7.09 5.64
C ARG A 239 -10.37 -8.22 5.83
N GLN A 240 -10.90 -8.39 7.03
CA GLN A 240 -11.92 -9.42 7.32
C GLN A 240 -13.22 -9.21 6.55
N THR A 241 -13.53 -7.98 6.14
CA THR A 241 -14.70 -7.67 5.30
C THR A 241 -14.46 -7.94 3.81
N GLN A 242 -13.20 -8.15 3.38
CA GLN A 242 -12.84 -8.38 1.98
C GLN A 242 -12.88 -9.86 1.64
N SER A 243 -13.76 -10.26 0.72
CA SER A 243 -13.86 -11.65 0.27
C SER A 243 -12.73 -12.12 -0.65
N ILE A 244 -11.90 -11.18 -1.12
CA ILE A 244 -10.82 -11.45 -2.09
C ILE A 244 -9.53 -11.97 -1.44
N PHE A 245 -9.37 -11.78 -0.12
CA PHE A 245 -8.21 -12.28 0.61
C PHE A 245 -8.52 -13.64 1.23
N PRO A 246 -7.67 -14.67 1.03
CA PRO A 246 -7.86 -15.95 1.69
C PRO A 246 -7.73 -15.75 3.21
N ARG A 247 -8.79 -16.12 3.93
CA ARG A 247 -8.70 -16.19 5.39
C ARG A 247 -7.73 -17.31 5.76
N PRO A 248 -6.79 -17.11 6.70
CA PRO A 248 -6.06 -18.22 7.25
C PRO A 248 -7.06 -19.23 7.81
N PRO A 249 -6.79 -20.55 7.72
CA PRO A 249 -7.62 -21.54 8.39
C PRO A 249 -7.73 -21.15 9.87
N VAL A 250 -8.96 -21.01 10.35
CA VAL A 250 -9.18 -20.89 11.80
C VAL A 250 -8.69 -22.23 12.36
N GLU A 251 -7.55 -22.24 13.05
CA GLU A 251 -7.16 -23.38 13.87
C GLU A 251 -8.25 -23.53 14.95
N GLU A 252 -9.16 -24.46 14.72
CA GLU A 252 -10.04 -24.86 15.81
C GLU A 252 -9.15 -25.32 16.97
N PRO A 253 -9.37 -24.83 18.20
CA PRO A 253 -8.60 -25.26 19.34
C PRO A 253 -8.67 -26.79 19.39
N ALA A 254 -7.49 -27.43 19.35
CA ALA A 254 -7.40 -28.88 19.40
C ALA A 254 -8.26 -29.38 20.58
N THR A 255 -9.34 -30.10 20.25
CA THR A 255 -10.15 -30.76 21.25
C THR A 255 -9.23 -31.75 21.93
N GLU A 256 -8.85 -31.47 23.17
CA GLU A 256 -8.09 -32.37 24.01
C GLU A 256 -8.78 -33.76 23.97
N PRO A 257 -8.08 -34.84 23.65
CA PRO A 257 -8.67 -36.17 23.66
C PRO A 257 -9.13 -36.46 25.08
N GLY A 258 -10.46 -36.54 25.22
CA GLY A 258 -11.11 -36.77 26.51
C GLY A 258 -10.45 -37.90 27.26
N THR A 259 -9.98 -37.64 28.48
CA THR A 259 -9.46 -38.63 29.43
C THR A 259 -10.57 -39.63 29.69
N VAL A 260 -10.44 -40.82 29.08
CA VAL A 260 -11.32 -41.98 29.38
C VAL A 260 -10.96 -42.45 30.79
N THR A 261 -11.76 -42.02 31.77
CA THR A 261 -11.69 -42.56 33.14
C THR A 261 -12.18 -44.00 33.10
N VAL A 262 -11.29 -44.95 33.06
CA VAL A 262 -11.60 -46.36 33.26
C VAL A 262 -11.99 -46.56 34.72
N ALA A 263 -13.27 -46.69 34.98
CA ALA A 263 -13.76 -47.13 36.30
C ALA A 263 -13.31 -48.56 36.59
N ALA A 264 -12.39 -48.70 37.52
CA ALA A 264 -11.98 -49.99 38.06
C ALA A 264 -13.09 -50.60 38.91
N THR A 265 -13.76 -51.62 38.41
CA THR A 265 -14.75 -52.43 39.14
C THR A 265 -13.99 -53.32 40.12
N ALA A 266 -14.00 -53.01 41.40
CA ALA A 266 -13.50 -53.87 42.47
C ALA A 266 -14.48 -55.06 42.66
N VAL A 267 -14.02 -56.23 42.30
CA VAL A 267 -14.69 -57.50 42.65
C VAL A 267 -14.26 -57.89 44.04
N SER A 268 -15.21 -57.78 45.00
CA SER A 268 -15.05 -58.32 46.32
C SER A 268 -15.29 -59.84 46.27
N ALA A 269 -14.26 -60.63 46.60
CA ALA A 269 -14.41 -62.05 46.86
C ALA A 269 -14.39 -62.27 48.37
N SER A 270 -15.55 -62.66 48.89
CA SER A 270 -15.73 -63.24 50.20
C SER A 270 -15.37 -64.72 50.18
N ASN A 271 -14.43 -65.13 51.02
CA ASN A 271 -14.49 -66.29 51.89
C ASN A 271 -13.34 -66.23 52.86
#